data_93fed85d84fbed0975acf651763a0b81
#
_entry.id   93fed85d84fbed0975acf651763a0b81
#
_cell.length_a   1.000
_cell.length_b   1.000
_cell.length_c   1.000
_cell.angle_alpha   90.00
_cell.angle_beta   90.00
_cell.angle_gamma   90.00
#
_symmetry.space_group_name_H-M   'P 1'
#
loop_
_entity.id
_entity.type
_entity.pdbx_description
1 polymer ?
#
loop_
_entity_poly.entity_id
_entity_poly.type
_entity_poly.pdbx_seq_one_letter_code
_entity_poly.pdbx_strand_id
1 'polypeptide(L)'
;DTWLSSVSANTDNLHIQTRPAVGEELELQRPANSAFSMLDFEDSHAKLNFKMMCSYCHQVGTVGFRTPEEPVDWETMLRRMDGFGGLFPHTKETIIPRLMETYKGDAVKQWPTFVPPPAPTGLAAAATITMWEMDELLRGSFHDLELGRDGRVYAVNIQNGKLIALDPESGEQTTYKYPKGAYGPHSIETANDGSLWTTMCASGKMVRFDFNTEQFETYSSAEAPKTRGNYPHTLRINPSDPEGLIWYTDAGSNSCFSIHPTTHVVKEYKLLDAGQATAAGRGESRGITPYGIDF
;
A
#
# COMPACT_ATOMS: atom_id res chain seq x y z
N ASP A 1 -8.60 1.31 -21.50
CA ASP A 1 -9.91 1.93 -21.41
C ASP A 1 -10.56 1.53 -20.10
N THR A 2 -10.72 2.49 -19.18
CA THR A 2 -11.44 2.24 -17.94
C THR A 2 -12.91 2.47 -18.19
N TRP A 3 -13.68 1.41 -18.21
CA TRP A 3 -15.09 1.46 -18.41
C TRP A 3 -15.81 0.93 -17.17
N LEU A 4 -16.67 1.75 -16.57
CA LEU A 4 -17.50 1.37 -15.44
C LEU A 4 -18.96 1.35 -15.88
N SER A 5 -19.56 0.17 -15.94
CA SER A 5 -20.98 -0.01 -16.11
C SER A 5 -21.47 -1.03 -15.12
N SER A 6 -22.65 -0.79 -14.56
CA SER A 6 -23.33 -1.80 -13.77
C SER A 6 -24.04 -2.77 -14.73
N VAL A 7 -23.67 -4.02 -14.68
CA VAL A 7 -24.31 -5.12 -15.40
C VAL A 7 -25.14 -5.92 -14.40
N SER A 8 -26.39 -6.25 -14.74
CA SER A 8 -27.19 -7.14 -13.90
C SER A 8 -26.61 -8.55 -13.91
N ALA A 9 -26.64 -9.25 -12.79
CA ALA A 9 -26.03 -10.56 -12.56
C ALA A 9 -26.47 -11.71 -13.50
N ASN A 10 -27.39 -11.48 -14.45
CA ASN A 10 -27.94 -12.48 -15.37
C ASN A 10 -27.76 -12.11 -16.83
N THR A 11 -26.66 -11.49 -17.22
CA THR A 11 -26.41 -11.13 -18.61
C THR A 11 -25.54 -12.18 -19.27
N ASP A 12 -26.14 -13.17 -19.93
CA ASP A 12 -25.43 -14.28 -20.56
C ASP A 12 -24.65 -13.90 -21.83
N ASN A 13 -24.82 -12.69 -22.38
CA ASN A 13 -24.09 -12.22 -23.54
C ASN A 13 -23.90 -10.69 -23.47
N LEU A 14 -22.82 -10.24 -22.82
CA LEU A 14 -22.46 -8.85 -22.81
C LEU A 14 -21.60 -8.49 -24.01
N HIS A 15 -22.13 -7.74 -24.95
CA HIS A 15 -21.36 -7.16 -26.05
C HIS A 15 -20.90 -5.76 -25.67
N ILE A 16 -19.62 -5.61 -25.39
CA ILE A 16 -19.00 -4.31 -25.12
C ILE A 16 -18.41 -3.76 -26.40
N GLN A 17 -18.92 -2.64 -26.87
CA GLN A 17 -18.36 -1.93 -27.98
C GLN A 17 -17.48 -0.80 -27.45
N THR A 18 -16.19 -0.87 -27.71
CA THR A 18 -15.21 0.16 -27.34
C THR A 18 -14.86 1.03 -28.54
N ARG A 19 -14.44 2.23 -28.26
CA ARG A 19 -13.83 3.13 -29.25
C ARG A 19 -12.54 3.71 -28.66
N PRO A 20 -11.60 4.14 -29.50
CA PRO A 20 -10.45 4.91 -29.00
C PRO A 20 -10.89 6.18 -28.28
N ALA A 21 -10.33 6.43 -27.10
CA ALA A 21 -10.48 7.69 -26.42
C ALA A 21 -9.68 8.79 -27.17
N VAL A 22 -10.22 10.00 -27.22
CA VAL A 22 -9.59 11.15 -27.88
C VAL A 22 -9.70 12.41 -27.03
N GLY A 23 -8.77 13.35 -27.22
CA GLY A 23 -8.78 14.64 -26.54
C GLY A 23 -8.76 14.50 -25.01
N GLU A 24 -9.64 15.21 -24.32
CA GLU A 24 -9.72 15.23 -22.85
C GLU A 24 -9.99 13.83 -22.25
N GLU A 25 -10.81 13.04 -22.90
CA GLU A 25 -11.10 11.66 -22.49
C GLU A 25 -9.84 10.79 -22.49
N LEU A 26 -8.95 10.97 -23.47
CA LEU A 26 -7.66 10.28 -23.51
C LEU A 26 -6.73 10.76 -22.39
N GLU A 27 -6.72 12.05 -22.10
CA GLU A 27 -5.92 12.59 -21.01
C GLU A 27 -6.40 12.13 -19.63
N LEU A 28 -7.69 11.92 -19.42
CA LEU A 28 -8.22 11.30 -18.20
C LEU A 28 -7.74 9.87 -18.03
N GLN A 29 -7.45 9.17 -19.11
CA GLN A 29 -6.92 7.80 -19.09
C GLN A 29 -5.39 7.74 -19.06
N ARG A 30 -4.70 8.87 -19.07
CA ARG A 30 -3.23 8.90 -18.98
C ARG A 30 -2.75 8.17 -17.73
N PRO A 31 -1.87 7.17 -17.86
CA PRO A 31 -1.34 6.44 -16.70
C PRO A 31 -0.60 7.35 -15.71
N ALA A 32 -0.68 7.01 -14.43
CA ALA A 32 -0.07 7.79 -13.37
C ALA A 32 1.44 8.00 -13.56
N ASN A 33 2.17 6.98 -14.02
CA ASN A 33 3.61 7.08 -14.30
C ASN A 33 3.93 8.04 -15.45
N SER A 34 3.08 8.09 -16.48
CA SER A 34 3.23 9.05 -17.58
C SER A 34 3.01 10.48 -17.08
N ALA A 35 1.96 10.72 -16.28
CA ALA A 35 1.74 12.02 -15.68
C ALA A 35 2.83 12.41 -14.68
N PHE A 36 3.32 11.45 -13.89
CA PHE A 36 4.46 11.67 -13.00
C PHE A 36 5.74 12.09 -13.75
N SER A 37 5.96 11.57 -14.94
CA SER A 37 7.13 11.95 -15.75
C SER A 37 7.12 13.40 -16.21
N MET A 38 5.96 14.09 -16.18
CA MET A 38 5.83 15.51 -16.48
C MET A 38 6.33 16.41 -15.36
N LEU A 39 6.46 15.87 -14.12
CA LEU A 39 7.06 16.64 -13.02
C LEU A 39 8.54 16.87 -13.31
N ASP A 40 8.88 18.12 -13.49
CA ASP A 40 10.27 18.55 -13.63
C ASP A 40 10.80 19.13 -12.32
N PHE A 41 11.97 18.67 -11.94
CA PHE A 41 12.70 19.17 -10.78
C PHE A 41 14.05 19.67 -11.27
N GLU A 42 14.46 20.82 -10.83
CA GLU A 42 15.76 21.43 -11.18
C GLU A 42 16.94 20.53 -10.77
N ASP A 43 16.70 19.70 -9.76
CA ASP A 43 17.69 18.79 -9.19
C ASP A 43 17.16 17.34 -9.19
N SER A 44 17.99 16.44 -9.70
CA SER A 44 17.70 15.00 -9.73
C SER A 44 17.53 14.40 -8.33
N HIS A 45 18.20 14.94 -7.33
CA HIS A 45 18.07 14.51 -5.95
C HIS A 45 16.70 14.93 -5.37
N ALA A 46 16.22 16.13 -5.68
CA ALA A 46 14.88 16.56 -5.32
C ALA A 46 13.80 15.67 -5.97
N LYS A 47 13.97 15.30 -7.24
CA LYS A 47 13.07 14.35 -7.94
C LYS A 47 13.08 12.98 -7.27
N LEU A 48 14.26 12.47 -6.93
CA LEU A 48 14.39 11.17 -6.25
C LEU A 48 13.72 11.21 -4.86
N ASN A 49 13.96 12.25 -4.08
CA ASN A 49 13.32 12.43 -2.78
C ASN A 49 11.80 12.49 -2.89
N PHE A 50 11.28 13.25 -3.86
CA PHE A 50 9.85 13.29 -4.12
C PHE A 50 9.30 11.92 -4.47
N LYS A 51 9.98 11.19 -5.37
CA LYS A 51 9.60 9.83 -5.73
C LYS A 51 9.58 8.91 -4.52
N MET A 52 10.64 8.93 -3.71
CA MET A 52 10.75 8.08 -2.51
C MET A 52 9.68 8.41 -1.46
N MET A 53 9.34 9.69 -1.27
CA MET A 53 8.34 10.09 -0.29
C MET A 53 6.90 9.90 -0.77
N CYS A 54 6.63 10.25 -2.03
CA CYS A 54 5.25 10.38 -2.50
C CYS A 54 4.74 9.13 -3.24
N SER A 55 5.62 8.36 -3.88
CA SER A 55 5.21 7.15 -4.61
C SER A 55 5.46 5.85 -3.85
N TYR A 56 5.86 5.94 -2.60
CA TYR A 56 6.15 4.78 -1.76
C TYR A 56 4.88 4.02 -1.36
N CYS A 57 3.82 4.73 -1.00
CA CYS A 57 2.58 4.14 -0.52
C CYS A 57 1.54 3.94 -1.61
N HIS A 58 1.51 4.80 -2.62
CA HIS A 58 0.58 4.73 -3.74
C HIS A 58 1.12 5.48 -4.96
N GLN A 59 0.50 5.26 -6.11
CA GLN A 59 0.90 5.95 -7.33
C GLN A 59 0.61 7.46 -7.26
N VAL A 60 1.57 8.25 -7.70
CA VAL A 60 1.48 9.70 -7.86
C VAL A 60 1.22 10.03 -9.33
N GLY A 61 0.32 10.97 -9.59
CA GLY A 61 -0.04 11.37 -10.96
C GLY A 61 -1.33 10.74 -11.48
N THR A 62 -2.09 10.03 -10.65
CA THR A 62 -3.47 9.62 -10.98
C THR A 62 -4.36 10.82 -11.23
N VAL A 63 -5.51 10.63 -11.87
CA VAL A 63 -6.49 11.72 -12.12
C VAL A 63 -6.83 12.44 -10.81
N GLY A 64 -7.15 11.70 -9.74
CA GLY A 64 -7.45 12.30 -8.44
C GLY A 64 -6.29 13.06 -7.82
N PHE A 65 -5.04 12.67 -8.10
CA PHE A 65 -3.86 13.40 -7.65
C PHE A 65 -3.66 14.70 -8.45
N ARG A 66 -4.08 14.77 -9.70
CA ARG A 66 -3.94 15.94 -10.60
C ARG A 66 -5.08 16.93 -10.49
N THR A 67 -6.11 16.64 -9.69
CA THR A 67 -7.36 17.42 -9.61
C THR A 67 -7.26 18.74 -8.82
N PRO A 68 -6.45 18.88 -7.75
CA PRO A 68 -6.38 20.16 -7.02
C PRO A 68 -5.93 21.31 -7.91
N GLU A 69 -6.71 22.37 -7.92
CA GLU A 69 -6.43 23.58 -8.72
C GLU A 69 -5.86 24.72 -7.90
N GLU A 70 -6.04 24.68 -6.58
CA GLU A 70 -5.59 25.73 -5.67
C GLU A 70 -4.48 25.25 -4.71
N PRO A 71 -3.55 26.13 -4.31
CA PRO A 71 -2.47 25.78 -3.40
C PRO A 71 -2.96 25.21 -2.07
N VAL A 72 -4.08 25.69 -1.56
CA VAL A 72 -4.68 25.24 -0.29
C VAL A 72 -5.10 23.77 -0.35
N ASP A 73 -5.53 23.29 -1.51
CA ASP A 73 -5.92 21.89 -1.69
C ASP A 73 -4.70 21.00 -1.67
N TRP A 74 -3.60 21.42 -2.28
CA TRP A 74 -2.31 20.74 -2.20
C TRP A 74 -1.75 20.74 -0.78
N GLU A 75 -1.86 21.85 -0.05
CA GLU A 75 -1.46 21.89 1.36
C GLU A 75 -2.26 20.93 2.22
N THR A 76 -3.56 20.84 1.99
CA THR A 76 -4.46 19.93 2.71
C THR A 76 -4.10 18.48 2.41
N MET A 77 -3.86 18.15 1.14
CA MET A 77 -3.43 16.83 0.71
C MET A 77 -2.08 16.46 1.35
N LEU A 78 -1.08 17.32 1.26
CA LEU A 78 0.25 17.08 1.80
C LEU A 78 0.23 16.99 3.33
N ARG A 79 -0.59 17.77 4.02
CA ARG A 79 -0.78 17.67 5.47
C ARG A 79 -1.34 16.31 5.88
N ARG A 80 -2.28 15.79 5.09
CA ARG A 80 -2.81 14.44 5.29
C ARG A 80 -1.73 13.37 5.11
N MET A 81 -0.92 13.48 4.06
CA MET A 81 0.20 12.56 3.83
C MET A 81 1.28 12.66 4.91
N ASP A 82 1.55 13.87 5.42
CA ASP A 82 2.45 14.07 6.56
C ASP A 82 1.96 13.36 7.83
N GLY A 83 0.65 13.33 8.04
CA GLY A 83 0.02 12.56 9.11
C GLY A 83 0.32 11.06 9.06
N PHE A 84 0.57 10.52 7.87
CA PHE A 84 1.02 9.14 7.66
C PHE A 84 2.56 8.99 7.70
N GLY A 85 3.30 10.02 8.01
CA GLY A 85 4.78 9.98 8.16
C GLY A 85 5.56 10.16 6.85
N GLY A 86 4.91 10.62 5.79
CA GLY A 86 5.48 10.65 4.44
C GLY A 86 6.33 11.87 4.07
N LEU A 87 6.36 12.95 4.85
CA LEU A 87 6.97 14.19 4.39
C LEU A 87 8.14 14.66 5.26
N PHE A 88 9.22 15.07 4.59
CA PHE A 88 10.30 15.83 5.24
C PHE A 88 9.90 17.28 5.45
N PRO A 89 10.39 17.94 6.52
CA PRO A 89 10.30 19.39 6.68
C PRO A 89 10.82 20.11 5.43
N HIS A 90 10.23 21.23 5.09
CA HIS A 90 10.54 22.06 3.90
C HIS A 90 10.10 21.45 2.55
N THR A 91 9.60 20.25 2.50
CA THR A 91 9.16 19.66 1.25
C THR A 91 7.95 20.41 0.65
N LYS A 92 7.08 20.96 1.50
CA LYS A 92 5.89 21.71 1.06
C LYS A 92 6.25 22.95 0.25
N GLU A 93 7.24 23.70 0.72
CA GLU A 93 7.66 24.97 0.10
C GLU A 93 8.21 24.76 -1.31
N THR A 94 8.80 23.63 -1.58
CA THR A 94 9.38 23.30 -2.88
C THR A 94 8.45 22.47 -3.76
N ILE A 95 7.63 21.60 -3.18
CA ILE A 95 6.77 20.67 -3.93
C ILE A 95 5.50 21.35 -4.41
N ILE A 96 4.80 22.11 -3.57
CA ILE A 96 3.52 22.74 -3.97
C ILE A 96 3.65 23.58 -5.25
N PRO A 97 4.63 24.49 -5.36
CA PRO A 97 4.82 25.24 -6.59
C PRO A 97 5.01 24.34 -7.82
N ARG A 98 5.78 23.27 -7.69
CA ARG A 98 6.03 22.33 -8.80
C ARG A 98 4.78 21.54 -9.19
N LEU A 99 3.98 21.12 -8.21
CA LEU A 99 2.71 20.46 -8.48
C LEU A 99 1.73 21.40 -9.21
N MET A 100 1.64 22.66 -8.74
CA MET A 100 0.82 23.67 -9.38
C MET A 100 1.28 23.98 -10.80
N GLU A 101 2.58 24.17 -11.00
CA GLU A 101 3.17 24.42 -12.31
C GLU A 101 2.92 23.29 -13.30
N THR A 102 2.98 22.03 -12.82
CA THR A 102 2.86 20.86 -13.68
C THR A 102 1.42 20.41 -13.91
N TYR A 103 0.59 20.44 -12.88
CA TYR A 103 -0.74 19.79 -12.89
C TYR A 103 -1.92 20.77 -12.92
N LYS A 104 -1.70 22.05 -12.84
CA LYS A 104 -2.78 23.03 -12.99
C LYS A 104 -3.35 23.01 -14.42
N GLY A 105 -4.65 23.16 -14.54
CA GLY A 105 -5.43 22.93 -15.76
C GLY A 105 -4.81 23.42 -17.09
N ASP A 106 -4.24 24.62 -17.12
CA ASP A 106 -3.60 25.13 -18.33
C ASP A 106 -2.24 24.49 -18.63
N ALA A 107 -1.52 24.05 -17.62
CA ALA A 107 -0.26 23.33 -17.80
C ALA A 107 -0.50 21.94 -18.41
N VAL A 108 -1.54 21.25 -17.95
CA VAL A 108 -1.93 19.93 -18.49
C VAL A 108 -2.27 20.00 -19.98
N LYS A 109 -2.87 21.11 -20.44
CA LYS A 109 -3.17 21.33 -21.86
C LYS A 109 -1.93 21.47 -22.75
N GLN A 110 -0.78 21.81 -22.14
CA GLN A 110 0.50 21.94 -22.83
C GLN A 110 1.31 20.65 -22.86
N TRP A 111 0.84 19.61 -22.18
CA TRP A 111 1.54 18.33 -22.20
C TRP A 111 1.56 17.72 -23.61
N PRO A 112 2.62 16.99 -23.96
CA PRO A 112 2.62 16.20 -25.18
C PRO A 112 1.42 15.26 -25.21
N THR A 113 0.79 15.13 -26.37
CA THR A 113 -0.31 14.18 -26.55
C THR A 113 0.14 12.80 -26.08
N PHE A 114 -0.66 12.19 -25.21
CA PHE A 114 -0.36 10.84 -24.73
C PHE A 114 -0.46 9.85 -25.90
N VAL A 115 0.64 9.17 -26.17
CA VAL A 115 0.69 8.06 -27.12
C VAL A 115 0.66 6.78 -26.32
N PRO A 116 -0.41 5.99 -26.36
CA PRO A 116 -0.46 4.70 -25.71
C PRO A 116 0.68 3.79 -26.20
N PRO A 117 1.26 2.95 -25.34
CA PRO A 117 2.23 1.97 -25.81
C PRO A 117 1.58 1.06 -26.85
N PRO A 118 2.37 0.47 -27.76
CA PRO A 118 1.84 -0.45 -28.75
C PRO A 118 1.18 -1.64 -28.03
N ALA A 119 0.17 -2.21 -28.65
CA ALA A 119 -0.48 -3.40 -28.15
C ALA A 119 0.54 -4.53 -27.90
N PRO A 120 0.41 -5.31 -26.83
CA PRO A 120 1.29 -6.43 -26.58
C PRO A 120 1.26 -7.43 -27.74
N THR A 121 2.38 -8.09 -27.98
CA THR A 121 2.54 -9.11 -29.03
C THR A 121 3.08 -10.42 -28.44
N GLY A 122 3.00 -11.51 -29.21
CA GLY A 122 3.51 -12.82 -28.78
C GLY A 122 2.78 -13.36 -27.55
N LEU A 123 3.50 -13.93 -26.60
CA LEU A 123 2.93 -14.53 -25.38
C LEU A 123 2.19 -13.51 -24.52
N ALA A 124 2.65 -12.26 -24.50
CA ALA A 124 1.96 -11.21 -23.75
C ALA A 124 0.56 -10.89 -24.29
N ALA A 125 0.35 -11.00 -25.62
CA ALA A 125 -0.96 -10.84 -26.25
C ALA A 125 -1.89 -12.05 -26.00
N ALA A 126 -1.31 -13.20 -25.67
CA ALA A 126 -2.06 -14.43 -25.38
C ALA A 126 -2.39 -14.60 -23.90
N ALA A 127 -1.94 -13.67 -23.05
CA ALA A 127 -2.22 -13.74 -21.61
C ALA A 127 -3.73 -13.61 -21.33
N THR A 128 -4.24 -14.52 -20.51
CA THR A 128 -5.58 -14.41 -19.96
C THR A 128 -5.51 -13.72 -18.60
N ILE A 129 -6.34 -12.70 -18.41
CA ILE A 129 -6.47 -11.99 -17.13
C ILE A 129 -7.81 -12.35 -16.54
N THR A 130 -7.80 -12.93 -15.35
CA THR A 130 -9.02 -13.19 -14.57
C THR A 130 -9.08 -12.19 -13.43
N MET A 131 -10.22 -11.55 -13.25
CA MET A 131 -10.48 -10.61 -12.17
C MET A 131 -11.62 -11.13 -11.31
N TRP A 132 -11.43 -11.12 -10.01
CA TRP A 132 -12.47 -11.43 -9.04
C TRP A 132 -12.82 -10.18 -8.27
N GLU A 133 -14.11 -9.89 -8.21
CA GLU A 133 -14.62 -8.83 -7.36
C GLU A 133 -14.68 -9.34 -5.92
N MET A 134 -14.02 -8.63 -5.01
CA MET A 134 -14.03 -9.01 -3.61
C MET A 134 -15.29 -8.45 -2.93
N ASP A 135 -15.92 -9.23 -2.06
CA ASP A 135 -17.27 -9.03 -1.47
C ASP A 135 -17.52 -7.71 -0.73
N GLU A 136 -16.62 -6.76 -0.73
CA GLU A 136 -16.73 -5.54 0.07
C GLU A 136 -16.52 -4.26 -0.73
N LEU A 137 -17.22 -4.14 -1.83
CA LEU A 137 -17.10 -3.07 -2.82
C LEU A 137 -17.22 -1.64 -2.31
N LEU A 138 -17.95 -1.39 -1.24
CA LEU A 138 -18.32 -0.01 -0.89
C LEU A 138 -17.46 0.61 0.22
N ARG A 139 -16.67 -0.15 0.94
CA ARG A 139 -15.82 0.33 2.06
C ARG A 139 -14.56 -0.51 2.27
N GLY A 140 -14.21 -1.37 1.32
CA GLY A 140 -13.05 -2.21 1.42
C GLY A 140 -11.80 -1.46 0.99
N SER A 141 -10.77 -1.51 1.83
CA SER A 141 -9.43 -1.14 1.45
C SER A 141 -8.57 -2.38 1.63
N PHE A 142 -8.45 -3.17 0.56
CA PHE A 142 -7.50 -4.27 0.54
C PHE A 142 -6.10 -3.69 0.52
N HIS A 143 -5.26 -4.18 1.39
CA HIS A 143 -3.94 -3.61 1.59
C HIS A 143 -2.82 -4.54 1.15
N ASP A 144 -2.90 -5.79 1.53
CA ASP A 144 -1.88 -6.78 1.21
C ASP A 144 -2.52 -8.15 0.95
N LEU A 145 -1.81 -9.02 0.25
CA LEU A 145 -2.28 -10.36 -0.08
C LEU A 145 -1.14 -11.37 -0.04
N GLU A 146 -1.50 -12.61 0.25
CA GLU A 146 -0.57 -13.73 0.34
C GLU A 146 -1.18 -15.00 -0.22
N LEU A 147 -0.36 -15.85 -0.84
CA LEU A 147 -0.76 -17.19 -1.26
C LEU A 147 -0.64 -18.16 -0.09
N GLY A 148 -1.76 -18.70 0.35
CA GLY A 148 -1.80 -19.73 1.38
C GLY A 148 -1.29 -21.08 0.88
N ARG A 149 -0.86 -21.94 1.82
CA ARG A 149 -0.42 -23.31 1.49
C ARG A 149 -1.52 -24.20 0.92
N ASP A 150 -2.76 -23.83 1.12
CA ASP A 150 -3.94 -24.50 0.58
C ASP A 150 -4.28 -24.05 -0.86
N GLY A 151 -3.46 -23.18 -1.44
CA GLY A 151 -3.64 -22.66 -2.78
C GLY A 151 -4.64 -21.51 -2.92
N ARG A 152 -5.29 -21.10 -1.81
CA ARG A 152 -6.14 -19.91 -1.78
C ARG A 152 -5.31 -18.63 -1.63
N VAL A 153 -5.79 -17.54 -2.17
CA VAL A 153 -5.22 -16.20 -1.99
C VAL A 153 -5.89 -15.52 -0.79
N TYR A 154 -5.11 -15.12 0.18
CA TYR A 154 -5.58 -14.45 1.39
C TYR A 154 -5.31 -12.96 1.29
N ALA A 155 -6.36 -12.15 1.39
CA ALA A 155 -6.27 -10.69 1.32
C ALA A 155 -6.74 -10.05 2.63
N VAL A 156 -6.00 -9.06 3.10
CA VAL A 156 -6.36 -8.31 4.32
C VAL A 156 -7.10 -7.03 3.97
N ASN A 157 -8.25 -6.82 4.62
CA ASN A 157 -9.01 -5.58 4.51
C ASN A 157 -8.77 -4.70 5.74
N ILE A 158 -7.97 -3.67 5.56
CA ILE A 158 -7.49 -2.82 6.66
C ILE A 158 -8.61 -2.06 7.37
N GLN A 159 -9.64 -1.63 6.64
CA GLN A 159 -10.72 -0.82 7.21
C GLN A 159 -11.77 -1.66 7.93
N ASN A 160 -12.10 -2.80 7.38
CA ASN A 160 -13.17 -3.65 7.90
C ASN A 160 -12.67 -4.75 8.85
N GLY A 161 -11.35 -4.87 9.02
CA GLY A 161 -10.77 -5.86 9.93
C GLY A 161 -11.11 -7.29 9.54
N LYS A 162 -10.98 -7.63 8.26
CA LYS A 162 -11.31 -8.95 7.73
C LYS A 162 -10.12 -9.55 7.00
N LEU A 163 -10.06 -10.87 7.03
CA LEU A 163 -9.24 -11.70 6.18
C LEU A 163 -10.16 -12.41 5.19
N ILE A 164 -9.92 -12.26 3.89
CA ILE A 164 -10.71 -12.92 2.86
C ILE A 164 -9.82 -13.92 2.14
N ALA A 165 -10.26 -15.17 2.10
CA ALA A 165 -9.66 -16.23 1.32
C ALA A 165 -10.41 -16.37 0.01
N LEU A 166 -9.72 -16.28 -1.11
CA LEU A 166 -10.23 -16.45 -2.46
C LEU A 166 -9.64 -17.73 -3.05
N ASP A 167 -10.50 -18.62 -3.51
CA ASP A 167 -10.08 -19.71 -4.37
C ASP A 167 -9.90 -19.18 -5.81
N PRO A 168 -8.67 -19.16 -6.35
CA PRO A 168 -8.41 -18.60 -7.67
C PRO A 168 -8.95 -19.42 -8.84
N GLU A 169 -9.36 -20.66 -8.63
CA GLU A 169 -9.94 -21.50 -9.68
C GLU A 169 -11.46 -21.33 -9.79
N SER A 170 -12.14 -21.33 -8.65
CA SER A 170 -13.61 -21.24 -8.60
C SER A 170 -14.12 -19.81 -8.43
N GLY A 171 -13.30 -18.90 -7.85
CA GLY A 171 -13.73 -17.57 -7.42
C GLY A 171 -14.49 -17.56 -6.10
N GLU A 172 -14.61 -18.72 -5.43
CA GLU A 172 -15.27 -18.80 -4.13
C GLU A 172 -14.50 -18.03 -3.07
N GLN A 173 -15.23 -17.27 -2.22
CA GLN A 173 -14.66 -16.44 -1.19
C GLN A 173 -15.15 -16.84 0.19
N THR A 174 -14.22 -16.95 1.12
CA THR A 174 -14.50 -17.17 2.55
C THR A 174 -13.99 -15.99 3.36
N THR A 175 -14.84 -15.43 4.21
CA THR A 175 -14.51 -14.28 5.05
C THR A 175 -14.31 -14.68 6.50
N TYR A 176 -13.14 -14.34 7.05
CA TYR A 176 -12.80 -14.52 8.46
C TYR A 176 -12.74 -13.17 9.15
N LYS A 177 -13.31 -13.08 10.35
CA LYS A 177 -13.22 -11.87 11.20
C LYS A 177 -12.06 -12.02 12.17
N TYR A 178 -11.19 -11.05 12.20
CA TYR A 178 -10.13 -11.00 13.20
C TYR A 178 -10.67 -10.91 14.63
N PRO A 179 -9.92 -11.42 15.62
CA PRO A 179 -10.34 -11.40 17.03
C PRO A 179 -10.62 -9.99 17.51
N LYS A 180 -11.53 -9.89 18.50
CA LYS A 180 -11.83 -8.61 19.16
C LYS A 180 -10.56 -7.99 19.74
N GLY A 181 -10.32 -6.73 19.42
CA GLY A 181 -9.13 -6.00 19.87
C GLY A 181 -7.94 -6.13 18.92
N ALA A 182 -8.06 -6.83 17.81
CA ALA A 182 -7.09 -6.83 16.71
C ALA A 182 -7.69 -5.98 15.58
N TYR A 183 -7.09 -4.83 15.31
CA TYR A 183 -7.59 -3.84 14.34
C TYR A 183 -6.51 -3.41 13.36
N GLY A 184 -6.93 -3.09 12.13
CA GLY A 184 -6.06 -2.60 11.08
C GLY A 184 -5.12 -3.67 10.56
N PRO A 185 -5.61 -4.81 10.01
CA PRO A 185 -4.74 -5.77 9.36
C PRO A 185 -4.05 -5.10 8.18
N HIS A 186 -2.71 -5.22 8.11
CA HIS A 186 -1.92 -4.40 7.21
C HIS A 186 -1.01 -5.22 6.31
N SER A 187 -0.06 -5.96 6.85
CA SER A 187 0.82 -6.84 6.09
C SER A 187 0.57 -8.30 6.46
N ILE A 188 0.71 -9.19 5.49
CA ILE A 188 0.38 -10.61 5.63
C ILE A 188 1.44 -11.46 4.93
N GLU A 189 1.84 -12.58 5.54
CA GLU A 189 2.79 -13.53 4.96
C GLU A 189 2.67 -14.92 5.58
N THR A 190 2.95 -15.93 4.79
CA THR A 190 2.94 -17.34 5.23
C THR A 190 4.29 -17.71 5.85
N ALA A 191 4.28 -18.14 7.09
CA ALA A 191 5.46 -18.57 7.82
C ALA A 191 5.97 -19.96 7.39
N ASN A 192 7.23 -20.26 7.74
CA ASN A 192 7.85 -21.55 7.41
C ASN A 192 7.10 -22.76 8.01
N ASP A 193 6.42 -22.57 9.14
CA ASP A 193 5.56 -23.59 9.77
C ASP A 193 4.20 -23.76 9.05
N GLY A 194 3.92 -22.87 8.09
CA GLY A 194 2.71 -22.85 7.30
C GLY A 194 1.59 -22.02 7.88
N SER A 195 1.74 -21.42 9.01
CA SER A 195 0.75 -20.47 9.54
C SER A 195 0.82 -19.14 8.80
N LEU A 196 -0.31 -18.43 8.77
CA LEU A 196 -0.39 -17.11 8.17
C LEU A 196 -0.29 -16.04 9.26
N TRP A 197 0.61 -15.09 9.08
CA TRP A 197 0.82 -14.01 10.05
C TRP A 197 0.39 -12.67 9.49
N THR A 198 -0.21 -11.86 10.33
CA THR A 198 -0.73 -10.53 9.96
C THR A 198 -0.31 -9.50 10.99
N THR A 199 0.19 -8.35 10.55
CA THR A 199 0.37 -7.16 11.39
C THR A 199 -0.96 -6.45 11.58
N MET A 200 -1.26 -6.03 12.83
CA MET A 200 -2.46 -5.25 13.20
C MET A 200 -2.05 -3.83 13.56
N CYS A 201 -1.86 -3.00 12.55
CA CYS A 201 -1.24 -1.69 12.70
C CYS A 201 -1.99 -0.74 13.63
N ALA A 202 -3.33 -0.80 13.65
CA ALA A 202 -4.13 0.09 14.48
C ALA A 202 -4.27 -0.38 15.94
N SER A 203 -3.83 -1.59 16.27
CA SER A 203 -3.95 -2.17 17.61
C SER A 203 -2.63 -2.63 18.23
N GLY A 204 -1.51 -2.47 17.52
CA GLY A 204 -0.20 -2.88 18.02
C GLY A 204 -0.08 -4.37 18.26
N LYS A 205 -0.68 -5.19 17.42
CA LYS A 205 -0.70 -6.64 17.60
C LYS A 205 -0.17 -7.37 16.38
N MET A 206 0.24 -8.62 16.60
CA MET A 206 0.48 -9.63 15.60
C MET A 206 -0.60 -10.69 15.72
N VAL A 207 -1.10 -11.18 14.60
CA VAL A 207 -2.10 -12.26 14.58
C VAL A 207 -1.61 -13.40 13.72
N ARG A 208 -1.72 -14.62 14.24
CA ARG A 208 -1.45 -15.87 13.56
C ARG A 208 -2.78 -16.52 13.19
N PHE A 209 -2.91 -17.00 11.96
CA PHE A 209 -4.01 -17.83 11.50
C PHE A 209 -3.50 -19.22 11.17
N ASP A 210 -4.16 -20.24 11.70
CA ASP A 210 -3.86 -21.63 11.45
C ASP A 210 -4.83 -22.21 10.41
N PHE A 211 -4.29 -22.66 9.28
CA PHE A 211 -5.09 -23.17 8.16
C PHE A 211 -5.86 -24.45 8.48
N ASN A 212 -5.36 -25.27 9.42
CA ASN A 212 -5.99 -26.56 9.73
C ASN A 212 -7.21 -26.39 10.64
N THR A 213 -7.12 -25.44 11.56
CA THR A 213 -8.18 -25.19 12.55
C THR A 213 -9.05 -24.01 12.19
N GLU A 214 -8.61 -23.18 11.23
CA GLU A 214 -9.18 -21.88 10.87
C GLU A 214 -9.35 -20.94 12.08
N GLN A 215 -8.45 -21.05 13.05
CA GLN A 215 -8.47 -20.24 14.26
C GLN A 215 -7.36 -19.19 14.27
N PHE A 216 -7.64 -18.11 14.96
CA PHE A 216 -6.71 -17.02 15.19
C PHE A 216 -6.11 -17.06 16.58
N GLU A 217 -4.82 -16.75 16.65
CA GLU A 217 -4.09 -16.46 17.89
C GLU A 217 -3.56 -15.02 17.81
N THR A 218 -3.60 -14.31 18.94
CA THR A 218 -3.21 -12.90 18.99
C THR A 218 -2.06 -12.70 19.95
N TYR A 219 -1.04 -11.99 19.50
CA TYR A 219 0.16 -11.66 20.26
C TYR A 219 0.31 -10.16 20.36
N SER A 220 0.72 -9.65 21.53
CA SER A 220 1.09 -8.23 21.64
C SER A 220 2.47 -8.06 20.99
N SER A 221 2.60 -7.05 20.11
CA SER A 221 3.92 -6.55 19.80
C SER A 221 4.53 -5.95 21.08
N ALA A 222 5.85 -5.82 21.16
CA ALA A 222 6.52 -5.35 22.38
C ALA A 222 5.91 -4.07 22.94
N GLU A 223 6.07 -3.83 24.24
CA GLU A 223 5.57 -2.63 24.89
C GLU A 223 6.10 -1.36 24.21
N ALA A 224 5.20 -0.59 23.61
CA ALA A 224 5.55 0.66 22.97
C ALA A 224 6.01 1.72 23.99
N PRO A 225 6.90 2.62 23.59
CA PRO A 225 7.06 3.88 24.31
C PRO A 225 5.69 4.58 24.41
N LYS A 226 5.29 4.98 25.61
CA LYS A 226 3.98 5.54 25.97
C LYS A 226 3.50 6.75 25.14
N THR A 227 4.34 7.27 24.24
CA THR A 227 4.07 8.48 23.47
C THR A 227 3.44 8.27 22.10
N ARG A 228 3.45 7.07 21.51
CA ARG A 228 2.97 6.85 20.15
C ARG A 228 2.12 5.60 19.92
N GLY A 229 2.12 4.63 20.80
CA GLY A 229 1.53 3.32 20.53
C GLY A 229 2.33 2.52 19.50
N ASN A 230 2.20 1.21 19.52
CA ASN A 230 2.78 0.33 18.52
C ASN A 230 1.99 0.40 17.21
N TYR A 231 2.73 0.45 16.09
CA TYR A 231 2.17 0.40 14.76
C TYR A 231 2.97 -0.62 13.92
N PRO A 232 2.80 -1.93 14.18
CA PRO A 232 3.46 -2.96 13.38
C PRO A 232 2.99 -2.83 11.93
N HIS A 233 3.95 -2.64 11.02
CA HIS A 233 3.65 -2.25 9.66
C HIS A 233 3.89 -3.40 8.68
N THR A 234 5.10 -3.54 8.17
CA THR A 234 5.45 -4.59 7.22
C THR A 234 6.06 -5.77 7.95
N LEU A 235 5.59 -6.96 7.66
CA LEU A 235 6.24 -8.19 8.13
C LEU A 235 6.91 -8.92 6.98
N ARG A 236 7.99 -9.65 7.29
CA ARG A 236 8.70 -10.55 6.37
C ARG A 236 9.29 -11.73 7.12
N ILE A 237 9.38 -12.83 6.41
CA ILE A 237 9.96 -14.08 6.90
C ILE A 237 11.12 -14.43 5.99
N ASN A 238 12.33 -14.52 6.57
CA ASN A 238 13.48 -14.98 5.81
C ASN A 238 13.36 -16.50 5.58
N PRO A 239 13.20 -16.96 4.34
CA PRO A 239 13.03 -18.37 4.05
C PRO A 239 14.29 -19.19 4.37
N SER A 240 15.45 -18.52 4.50
CA SER A 240 16.73 -19.15 4.86
C SER A 240 17.03 -19.12 6.36
N ASP A 241 16.18 -18.52 7.17
CA ASP A 241 16.35 -18.48 8.63
C ASP A 241 15.93 -19.83 9.22
N PRO A 242 16.85 -20.57 9.86
CA PRO A 242 16.52 -21.88 10.46
C PRO A 242 15.53 -21.79 11.64
N GLU A 243 15.45 -20.63 12.28
CA GLU A 243 14.48 -20.37 13.36
C GLU A 243 13.13 -19.93 12.82
N GLY A 244 13.07 -19.53 11.54
CA GLY A 244 11.84 -19.05 10.89
C GLY A 244 11.24 -17.84 11.57
N LEU A 245 12.08 -16.92 12.05
CA LEU A 245 11.63 -15.72 12.75
C LEU A 245 10.75 -14.85 11.85
N ILE A 246 9.69 -14.33 12.44
CA ILE A 246 8.80 -13.37 11.79
C ILE A 246 9.30 -11.98 12.14
N TRP A 247 9.84 -11.29 11.15
CA TRP A 247 10.36 -9.95 11.29
C TRP A 247 9.30 -8.92 10.92
N TYR A 248 9.23 -7.84 11.67
CA TYR A 248 8.34 -6.73 11.32
C TYR A 248 8.92 -5.38 11.73
N THR A 249 8.54 -4.37 10.96
CA THR A 249 8.82 -2.96 11.29
C THR A 249 7.73 -2.42 12.19
N ASP A 250 8.06 -1.50 13.07
CA ASP A 250 7.08 -0.76 13.85
C ASP A 250 7.17 0.74 13.54
N ALA A 251 6.22 1.23 12.75
CA ALA A 251 6.16 2.62 12.34
C ALA A 251 5.78 3.58 13.50
N GLY A 252 5.35 3.06 14.63
CA GLY A 252 5.09 3.81 15.86
C GLY A 252 6.34 4.00 16.73
N SER A 253 7.40 3.24 16.47
CA SER A 253 8.67 3.29 17.19
C SER A 253 9.87 3.41 16.23
N ASN A 254 11.08 3.52 16.77
CA ASN A 254 12.32 3.52 15.98
C ASN A 254 12.91 2.10 15.89
N SER A 255 12.09 1.08 15.81
CA SER A 255 12.53 -0.29 15.99
C SER A 255 11.99 -1.22 14.91
N CYS A 256 12.77 -2.26 14.63
CA CYS A 256 12.28 -3.50 14.05
C CYS A 256 12.16 -4.53 15.17
N PHE A 257 11.34 -5.52 14.93
CA PHE A 257 11.10 -6.61 15.89
C PHE A 257 11.18 -7.94 15.18
N SER A 258 11.48 -8.97 15.94
CA SER A 258 11.23 -10.35 15.54
C SER A 258 10.36 -11.07 16.58
N ILE A 259 9.50 -11.97 16.11
CA ILE A 259 8.76 -12.91 16.95
C ILE A 259 9.10 -14.34 16.54
N HIS A 260 9.41 -15.18 17.50
CA HIS A 260 9.65 -16.59 17.24
C HIS A 260 8.31 -17.32 17.07
N PRO A 261 8.08 -18.04 15.96
CA PRO A 261 6.75 -18.59 15.63
C PRO A 261 6.24 -19.61 16.64
N THR A 262 7.13 -20.31 17.35
CA THR A 262 6.76 -21.37 18.31
C THR A 262 6.80 -20.90 19.77
N THR A 263 7.83 -20.15 20.16
CA THR A 263 7.98 -19.72 21.56
C THR A 263 7.30 -18.39 21.83
N HIS A 264 6.94 -17.66 20.79
CA HIS A 264 6.30 -16.35 20.80
C HIS A 264 7.13 -15.26 21.51
N VAL A 265 8.42 -15.52 21.68
CA VAL A 265 9.36 -14.53 22.23
C VAL A 265 9.53 -13.40 21.24
N VAL A 266 9.27 -12.20 21.70
CA VAL A 266 9.45 -10.97 20.92
C VAL A 266 10.78 -10.33 21.28
N LYS A 267 11.56 -9.94 20.27
CA LYS A 267 12.84 -9.24 20.45
C LYS A 267 12.81 -7.92 19.69
N GLU A 268 13.19 -6.84 20.36
CA GLU A 268 13.32 -5.50 19.80
C GLU A 268 14.73 -5.22 19.29
N TYR A 269 14.82 -4.57 18.13
CA TYR A 269 16.06 -4.07 17.53
C TYR A 269 15.89 -2.57 17.24
N LYS A 270 16.50 -1.74 18.08
CA LYS A 270 16.51 -0.30 17.88
C LYS A 270 17.37 0.05 16.66
N LEU A 271 16.84 0.87 15.75
CA LEU A 271 17.54 1.23 14.53
C LEU A 271 18.54 2.36 14.79
N LEU A 272 18.08 3.59 14.86
CA LEU A 272 18.94 4.75 15.06
C LEU A 272 18.45 5.56 16.27
N ASP A 273 19.34 6.31 16.91
CA ASP A 273 18.92 7.23 17.95
C ASP A 273 18.20 8.46 17.37
N ALA A 274 17.51 9.20 18.24
CA ALA A 274 16.72 10.35 17.85
C ALA A 274 17.58 11.49 17.26
N GLY A 275 18.87 11.62 17.65
CA GLY A 275 19.77 12.62 17.13
C GLY A 275 20.11 12.43 15.66
N GLN A 276 20.22 11.18 15.21
CA GLN A 276 20.43 10.85 13.79
C GLN A 276 19.17 11.09 12.96
N ALA A 277 18.00 10.84 13.54
CA ALA A 277 16.72 11.13 12.89
C ALA A 277 16.49 12.62 12.68
N THR A 278 16.98 13.47 13.60
CA THR A 278 16.91 14.93 13.49
C THR A 278 17.79 15.44 12.35
N ALA A 279 18.99 14.88 12.18
CA ALA A 279 19.88 15.19 11.06
C ALA A 279 19.28 14.86 9.69
N ALA A 280 18.34 13.91 9.62
CA ALA A 280 17.57 13.59 8.42
C ALA A 280 16.38 14.56 8.16
N GLY A 281 16.27 15.66 8.90
CA GLY A 281 15.28 16.71 8.64
C GLY A 281 13.89 16.47 9.20
N ARG A 282 13.68 15.44 10.01
CA ARG A 282 12.44 15.26 10.78
C ARG A 282 12.60 16.01 12.11
N GLY A 283 11.69 16.90 12.45
CA GLY A 283 11.73 17.69 13.67
C GLY A 283 11.94 16.85 14.94
N GLU A 284 12.43 17.45 16.01
CA GLU A 284 12.90 16.83 17.26
C GLU A 284 11.95 15.81 17.92
N SER A 285 10.66 15.79 17.55
CA SER A 285 9.65 14.93 18.16
C SER A 285 9.29 13.68 17.36
N ARG A 286 9.82 13.51 16.15
CA ARG A 286 9.48 12.37 15.28
C ARG A 286 10.74 11.57 14.99
N GLY A 287 10.88 10.43 15.62
CA GLY A 287 11.92 9.45 15.30
C GLY A 287 11.84 8.94 13.86
N ILE A 288 12.74 8.06 13.50
CA ILE A 288 12.66 7.26 12.27
C ILE A 288 11.34 6.50 12.30
N THR A 289 10.69 6.40 11.15
CA THR A 289 9.49 5.58 10.96
C THR A 289 9.88 4.40 10.09
N PRO A 290 10.26 3.24 10.65
CA PRO A 290 10.53 2.04 9.89
C PRO A 290 9.26 1.63 9.16
N TYR A 291 9.36 1.44 7.85
CA TYR A 291 8.18 1.18 7.02
C TYR A 291 8.27 -0.17 6.35
N GLY A 292 9.13 -0.35 5.36
CA GLY A 292 9.35 -1.61 4.68
C GLY A 292 10.55 -2.37 5.26
N ILE A 293 10.52 -3.70 5.12
CA ILE A 293 11.62 -4.61 5.41
C ILE A 293 11.65 -5.67 4.31
N ASP A 294 12.83 -6.12 3.95
CA ASP A 294 13.05 -7.23 3.00
C ASP A 294 14.38 -7.93 3.31
N PHE A 295 14.59 -9.17 2.73
CA PHE A 295 15.77 -10.01 2.93
C PHE A 295 16.44 -10.37 1.63
#